data_16846c802ead9e46ad4e2810b0850e82
#
_entry.id   16846c802ead9e46ad4e2810b0850e82
#
_cell.length_a   1.000
_cell.length_b   1.000
_cell.length_c   1.000
_cell.angle_alpha   90.00
_cell.angle_beta   90.00
_cell.angle_gamma   90.00
#
_symmetry.space_group_name_H-M   'P 1'
#
loop_
_entity.id
_entity.type
_entity.pdbx_description
1 polymer ?
#
loop_
_entity_poly.entity_id
_entity_poly.type
_entity_poly.pdbx_seq_one_letter_code
_entity_poly.pdbx_strand_id
1 'polypeptide(L)'
;MAKRKRAIPQYGTVTLNGIDYYRTRVQNADGKLVALYARTPEELYDKELGALEQIDNDTFCRKSPTVADYCEKWLLMQSVHVRATTLIDYTSKVRRHIIKELGQMRMADVTLDDIQLALVPVSEKSASVYKSVVILYKSIFRAAKESKIIDNNPTIYLTAKGGGVPQKDKAALTDEQAARLLDAIQGLPPYVFVMLGLYAGLRREEILALKWDSVYLDVDCPYLTVRRAWHTENNRPVILDELKTKAAHRNIPLPVCLADCLKETKANSQSEYVVSNRDGDPLSYTQFKRLWQYIVTRTVKERFYYRYEDGKRVKHTVTPVLGEKAAHNGKVIYSLDFEVTPHQLRHTYITNLIHSSVDPKT
;
A
#
# COMPACT_ATOMS: atom_id res chain seq x y z
N MET A 1 46.53 -11.35 21.64
CA MET A 1 47.09 -10.03 21.98
C MET A 1 46.61 -9.67 23.38
N ALA A 2 47.53 -9.50 24.34
CA ALA A 2 47.22 -9.15 25.71
C ALA A 2 46.63 -7.71 25.77
N LYS A 3 45.43 -7.54 26.31
CA LYS A 3 44.85 -6.22 26.56
C LYS A 3 45.79 -5.42 27.46
N ARG A 4 46.33 -4.30 26.94
CA ARG A 4 47.07 -3.34 27.76
C ARG A 4 46.17 -2.92 28.92
N LYS A 5 46.57 -3.17 30.17
CA LYS A 5 45.91 -2.63 31.38
C LYS A 5 45.93 -1.10 31.26
N ARG A 6 44.78 -0.46 31.17
CA ARG A 6 44.68 1.01 31.25
C ARG A 6 45.12 1.45 32.63
N ALA A 7 45.94 2.50 32.72
CA ALA A 7 46.38 3.06 33.98
C ALA A 7 45.15 3.68 34.69
N ILE A 8 44.96 3.26 35.95
CA ILE A 8 43.89 3.82 36.81
C ILE A 8 44.32 5.23 37.24
N PRO A 9 43.43 6.26 37.12
CA PRO A 9 43.72 7.62 37.58
C PRO A 9 43.99 7.67 39.09
N GLN A 10 44.76 8.67 39.52
CA GLN A 10 44.89 8.98 40.96
C GLN A 10 43.66 9.72 41.43
N TYR A 11 42.94 9.15 42.38
CA TYR A 11 41.73 9.75 42.99
C TYR A 11 42.04 10.36 44.35
N GLY A 12 41.37 11.47 44.65
CA GLY A 12 41.42 12.05 46.01
C GLY A 12 40.60 11.22 47.00
N THR A 13 41.01 11.22 48.27
CA THR A 13 40.29 10.55 49.34
C THR A 13 39.44 11.52 50.15
N VAL A 14 38.34 11.03 50.71
CA VAL A 14 37.45 11.76 51.61
C VAL A 14 36.93 10.82 52.69
N THR A 15 36.97 11.27 53.97
CA THR A 15 36.43 10.51 55.09
C THR A 15 34.96 10.85 55.30
N LEU A 16 34.09 9.84 55.20
CA LEU A 16 32.65 9.96 55.47
C LEU A 16 32.27 8.97 56.57
N ASN A 17 31.71 9.48 57.66
CA ASN A 17 31.30 8.67 58.84
C ASN A 17 32.43 7.77 59.38
N GLY A 18 33.66 8.29 59.38
CA GLY A 18 34.83 7.56 59.91
C GLY A 18 35.41 6.50 58.97
N ILE A 19 34.96 6.46 57.72
CA ILE A 19 35.45 5.53 56.68
C ILE A 19 36.02 6.34 55.53
N ASP A 20 37.22 5.97 55.04
CA ASP A 20 37.87 6.62 53.92
C ASP A 20 37.35 6.06 52.59
N TYR A 21 36.99 6.95 51.68
CA TYR A 21 36.54 6.66 50.34
C TYR A 21 37.40 7.42 49.31
N TYR A 22 37.65 6.79 48.19
CA TYR A 22 38.12 7.47 46.98
C TYR A 22 36.92 8.19 46.33
N ARG A 23 37.16 9.38 45.76
CA ARG A 23 36.12 10.26 45.23
C ARG A 23 36.51 10.80 43.87
N THR A 24 35.53 10.80 42.94
CA THR A 24 35.58 11.54 41.69
C THR A 24 34.26 12.30 41.45
N ARG A 25 34.20 13.15 40.46
CA ARG A 25 33.00 13.84 40.04
C ARG A 25 32.86 13.71 38.52
N VAL A 26 31.69 13.32 38.06
CA VAL A 26 31.29 13.31 36.63
C VAL A 26 30.18 14.30 36.39
N GLN A 27 30.18 14.97 35.26
CA GLN A 27 29.13 15.89 34.87
C GLN A 27 28.04 15.09 34.17
N ASN A 28 26.81 15.08 34.70
CA ASN A 28 25.69 14.37 34.06
C ASN A 28 25.23 15.10 32.78
N ALA A 29 24.29 14.48 32.03
CA ALA A 29 23.74 15.03 30.80
C ALA A 29 23.02 16.41 31.00
N ASP A 30 22.65 16.78 32.23
CA ASP A 30 22.07 18.07 32.59
C ASP A 30 23.11 19.12 32.96
N GLY A 31 24.39 18.78 32.89
CA GLY A 31 25.49 19.67 33.27
C GLY A 31 25.75 19.73 34.78
N LYS A 32 25.06 18.92 35.60
CA LYS A 32 25.26 18.87 37.05
C LYS A 32 26.38 17.90 37.41
N LEU A 33 27.23 18.30 38.36
CA LEU A 33 28.30 17.45 38.88
C LEU A 33 27.72 16.44 39.89
N VAL A 34 27.91 15.16 39.61
CA VAL A 34 27.54 14.04 40.48
C VAL A 34 28.82 13.43 41.06
N ALA A 35 28.87 13.29 42.37
CA ALA A 35 30.01 12.71 43.05
C ALA A 35 29.87 11.18 43.13
N LEU A 36 30.94 10.47 42.77
CA LEU A 36 31.06 9.01 42.85
C LEU A 36 32.04 8.67 43.98
N TYR A 37 31.75 7.62 44.71
CA TYR A 37 32.55 7.13 45.82
C TYR A 37 32.76 5.62 45.73
N ALA A 38 33.96 5.15 46.08
CA ALA A 38 34.25 3.74 46.22
C ALA A 38 35.36 3.49 47.29
N ARG A 39 35.46 2.28 47.76
CA ARG A 39 36.49 1.90 48.74
C ARG A 39 37.84 1.65 48.15
N THR A 40 37.92 1.32 46.85
CA THR A 40 39.16 1.10 46.12
C THR A 40 39.21 1.98 44.86
N PRO A 41 40.42 2.33 44.36
CA PRO A 41 40.58 3.07 43.11
C PRO A 41 40.01 2.33 41.90
N GLU A 42 40.15 0.99 41.89
CA GLU A 42 39.65 0.14 40.80
C GLU A 42 38.12 0.20 40.73
N GLU A 43 37.45 0.02 41.86
CA GLU A 43 35.99 0.10 41.94
C GLU A 43 35.48 1.48 41.52
N LEU A 44 36.20 2.56 41.92
CA LEU A 44 35.81 3.93 41.54
C LEU A 44 36.00 4.15 40.04
N TYR A 45 37.03 3.61 39.45
CA TYR A 45 37.29 3.69 37.99
C TYR A 45 36.21 2.98 37.19
N ASP A 46 35.78 1.79 37.63
CA ASP A 46 34.68 1.06 36.96
C ASP A 46 33.35 1.82 37.08
N LYS A 47 33.06 2.43 38.25
CA LYS A 47 31.87 3.30 38.43
C LYS A 47 31.93 4.57 37.58
N GLU A 48 33.11 5.18 37.44
CA GLU A 48 33.30 6.36 36.58
C GLU A 48 33.09 6.03 35.12
N LEU A 49 33.64 4.92 34.61
CA LEU A 49 33.44 4.46 33.25
C LEU A 49 31.96 4.17 32.95
N GLY A 50 31.27 3.46 33.85
CA GLY A 50 29.85 3.17 33.68
C GLY A 50 28.99 4.43 33.68
N ALA A 51 29.33 5.41 34.53
CA ALA A 51 28.64 6.70 34.56
C ALA A 51 28.89 7.52 33.29
N LEU A 52 30.11 7.54 32.76
CA LEU A 52 30.43 8.22 31.49
C LEU A 52 29.71 7.59 30.29
N GLU A 53 29.69 6.24 30.21
CA GLU A 53 28.96 5.53 29.16
C GLU A 53 27.46 5.85 29.21
N GLN A 54 26.86 5.93 30.41
CA GLN A 54 25.45 6.28 30.58
C GLN A 54 25.17 7.73 30.19
N ILE A 55 26.06 8.67 30.51
CA ILE A 55 25.94 10.08 30.13
C ILE A 55 26.06 10.26 28.61
N ASP A 56 27.00 9.53 27.97
CA ASP A 56 27.15 9.57 26.53
C ASP A 56 25.89 9.02 25.81
N ASN A 57 25.32 7.93 26.35
CA ASN A 57 24.07 7.37 25.83
C ASN A 57 22.89 8.33 26.02
N ASP A 58 22.71 8.92 27.22
CA ASP A 58 21.65 9.89 27.50
C ASP A 58 21.78 11.14 26.59
N THR A 59 23.01 11.60 26.36
CA THR A 59 23.27 12.75 25.48
C THR A 59 22.96 12.41 24.03
N PHE A 60 23.29 11.19 23.57
CA PHE A 60 22.96 10.69 22.26
C PHE A 60 21.44 10.60 22.07
N CYS A 61 20.72 10.00 23.00
CA CYS A 61 19.26 9.90 22.98
C CYS A 61 18.59 11.28 22.91
N ARG A 62 19.05 12.26 23.67
CA ARG A 62 18.51 13.65 23.65
C ARG A 62 18.76 14.38 22.33
N LYS A 63 19.83 14.08 21.59
CA LYS A 63 20.16 14.64 20.29
C LYS A 63 19.47 13.92 19.12
N SER A 64 18.93 12.73 19.37
CA SER A 64 18.23 11.95 18.36
C SER A 64 16.98 12.69 17.85
N PRO A 65 16.69 12.69 16.54
CA PRO A 65 15.48 13.31 16.00
C PRO A 65 14.22 12.60 16.48
N THR A 66 13.09 13.28 16.40
CA THR A 66 11.80 12.61 16.63
C THR A 66 11.49 11.61 15.52
N VAL A 67 10.61 10.64 15.80
CA VAL A 67 10.13 9.68 14.79
C VAL A 67 9.45 10.44 13.64
N ALA A 68 8.69 11.50 13.93
CA ALA A 68 8.05 12.31 12.90
C ALA A 68 9.07 12.97 11.97
N ASP A 69 10.08 13.66 12.53
CA ASP A 69 11.11 14.35 11.73
C ASP A 69 11.91 13.35 10.88
N TYR A 70 12.28 12.20 11.46
CA TYR A 70 13.03 11.20 10.73
C TYR A 70 12.20 10.53 9.64
N CYS A 71 10.91 10.24 9.89
CA CYS A 71 10.01 9.68 8.89
C CYS A 71 9.82 10.61 7.69
N GLU A 72 9.63 11.93 7.90
CA GLU A 72 9.51 12.88 6.79
C GLU A 72 10.81 12.97 5.99
N LYS A 73 11.97 12.99 6.65
CA LYS A 73 13.28 12.90 6.01
C LYS A 73 13.43 11.62 5.19
N TRP A 74 13.03 10.47 5.77
CA TRP A 74 13.09 9.16 5.08
C TRP A 74 12.17 9.14 3.85
N LEU A 75 10.97 9.69 3.93
CA LEU A 75 10.05 9.80 2.79
C LEU A 75 10.66 10.66 1.66
N LEU A 76 11.33 11.75 2.01
CA LEU A 76 12.04 12.58 1.04
C LEU A 76 13.17 11.79 0.35
N MET A 77 13.96 11.00 1.10
CA MET A 77 14.98 10.13 0.51
C MET A 77 14.37 9.06 -0.41
N GLN A 78 13.20 8.48 -0.03
CA GLN A 78 12.51 7.50 -0.86
C GLN A 78 11.96 8.09 -2.16
N SER A 79 11.69 9.40 -2.24
CA SER A 79 11.14 10.03 -3.45
C SER A 79 12.03 9.88 -4.68
N VAL A 80 13.34 9.70 -4.47
CA VAL A 80 14.33 9.47 -5.56
C VAL A 80 14.36 8.00 -6.01
N HIS A 81 13.96 7.06 -5.14
CA HIS A 81 14.14 5.63 -5.38
C HIS A 81 12.85 4.90 -5.78
N VAL A 82 11.69 5.46 -5.45
CA VAL A 82 10.40 4.81 -5.71
C VAL A 82 9.54 5.64 -6.65
N ARG A 83 8.60 4.99 -7.35
CA ARG A 83 7.64 5.67 -8.19
C ARG A 83 6.70 6.56 -7.36
N ALA A 84 6.19 7.63 -7.95
CA ALA A 84 5.28 8.59 -7.29
C ALA A 84 4.09 7.90 -6.61
N THR A 85 3.47 6.90 -7.26
CA THR A 85 2.36 6.12 -6.68
C THR A 85 2.74 5.34 -5.44
N THR A 86 3.95 4.76 -5.40
CA THR A 86 4.48 4.05 -4.24
C THR A 86 4.79 5.03 -3.12
N LEU A 87 5.33 6.20 -3.44
CA LEU A 87 5.62 7.25 -2.46
C LEU A 87 4.34 7.77 -1.80
N ILE A 88 3.27 7.97 -2.57
CA ILE A 88 1.95 8.36 -2.04
C ILE A 88 1.43 7.31 -1.05
N ASP A 89 1.54 6.02 -1.38
CA ASP A 89 1.13 4.92 -0.49
C ASP A 89 1.99 4.87 0.78
N TYR A 90 3.32 5.01 0.65
CA TYR A 90 4.23 5.09 1.80
C TYR A 90 3.90 6.28 2.69
N THR A 91 3.76 7.47 2.12
CA THR A 91 3.42 8.70 2.86
C THR A 91 2.12 8.54 3.63
N SER A 92 1.09 8.00 2.98
CA SER A 92 -0.20 7.77 3.62
C SER A 92 -0.10 6.80 4.82
N LYS A 93 0.62 5.69 4.66
CA LYS A 93 0.78 4.68 5.71
C LYS A 93 1.68 5.15 6.84
N VAL A 94 2.80 5.80 6.51
CA VAL A 94 3.76 6.34 7.50
C VAL A 94 3.08 7.39 8.38
N ARG A 95 2.41 8.37 7.77
CA ARG A 95 1.73 9.43 8.53
C ARG A 95 0.58 8.89 9.38
N ARG A 96 -0.20 7.95 8.83
CA ARG A 96 -1.41 7.44 9.49
C ARG A 96 -1.14 6.41 10.58
N HIS A 97 -0.06 5.62 10.46
CA HIS A 97 0.17 4.47 11.32
C HIS A 97 1.51 4.50 12.08
N ILE A 98 2.45 5.35 11.69
CA ILE A 98 3.75 5.47 12.38
C ILE A 98 3.84 6.82 13.08
N ILE A 99 3.74 7.92 12.35
CA ILE A 99 3.88 9.27 12.92
C ILE A 99 2.74 9.56 13.91
N LYS A 100 1.52 9.13 13.60
CA LYS A 100 0.37 9.33 14.50
C LYS A 100 0.60 8.72 15.88
N GLU A 101 1.18 7.52 15.93
CA GLU A 101 1.33 6.75 17.18
C GLU A 101 2.65 7.07 17.91
N LEU A 102 3.77 7.15 17.17
CA LEU A 102 5.11 7.29 17.76
C LEU A 102 5.79 8.63 17.44
N GLY A 103 5.15 9.52 16.69
CA GLY A 103 5.78 10.70 16.11
C GLY A 103 6.49 11.62 17.09
N GLN A 104 6.00 11.73 18.31
CA GLN A 104 6.58 12.58 19.36
C GLN A 104 7.77 11.94 20.10
N MET A 105 7.94 10.63 19.98
CA MET A 105 9.06 9.92 20.59
C MET A 105 10.34 10.19 19.84
N ARG A 106 11.47 10.14 20.53
CA ARG A 106 12.78 10.17 19.88
C ARG A 106 13.10 8.81 19.28
N MET A 107 13.76 8.82 18.12
CA MET A 107 14.12 7.57 17.41
C MET A 107 14.95 6.62 18.28
N ALA A 108 15.82 7.15 19.13
CA ALA A 108 16.68 6.35 20.01
C ALA A 108 15.92 5.71 21.19
N ASP A 109 14.79 6.28 21.59
CA ASP A 109 14.01 5.81 22.75
C ASP A 109 12.94 4.76 22.37
N VAL A 110 12.68 4.57 21.07
CA VAL A 110 11.65 3.64 20.60
C VAL A 110 12.08 2.19 20.83
N THR A 111 11.25 1.47 21.56
CA THR A 111 11.44 0.04 21.84
C THR A 111 10.61 -0.85 20.89
N LEU A 112 10.87 -2.16 20.94
CA LEU A 112 10.03 -3.14 20.24
C LEU A 112 8.58 -3.12 20.74
N ASP A 113 8.39 -2.95 22.06
CA ASP A 113 7.08 -2.95 22.69
C ASP A 113 6.24 -1.74 22.24
N ASP A 114 6.87 -0.56 22.13
CA ASP A 114 6.19 0.64 21.59
C ASP A 114 5.69 0.41 20.17
N ILE A 115 6.51 -0.23 19.32
CA ILE A 115 6.12 -0.57 17.94
C ILE A 115 4.98 -1.59 17.91
N GLN A 116 5.03 -2.60 18.78
CA GLN A 116 3.97 -3.61 18.86
C GLN A 116 2.64 -2.99 19.33
N LEU A 117 2.68 -2.10 20.32
CA LEU A 117 1.50 -1.34 20.75
C LEU A 117 0.95 -0.44 19.65
N ALA A 118 1.81 0.25 18.91
CA ALA A 118 1.41 1.07 17.76
C ALA A 118 0.80 0.24 16.61
N LEU A 119 1.10 -1.05 16.53
CA LEU A 119 0.53 -1.96 15.54
C LEU A 119 -0.85 -2.53 15.95
N VAL A 120 -1.28 -2.40 17.21
CA VAL A 120 -2.59 -2.91 17.67
C VAL A 120 -3.75 -2.36 16.83
N PRO A 121 -3.90 -1.04 16.60
CA PRO A 121 -4.98 -0.54 15.75
C PRO A 121 -4.83 -0.92 14.26
N VAL A 122 -3.63 -1.30 13.83
CA VAL A 122 -3.39 -1.78 12.46
C VAL A 122 -3.80 -3.23 12.29
N SER A 123 -3.81 -4.03 13.37
CA SER A 123 -4.24 -5.44 13.34
C SER A 123 -5.73 -5.60 12.98
N GLU A 124 -6.55 -4.59 13.15
CA GLU A 124 -7.95 -4.56 12.71
C GLU A 124 -8.11 -4.31 11.20
N LYS A 125 -7.04 -3.91 10.52
CA LYS A 125 -7.03 -3.71 9.06
C LYS A 125 -6.73 -5.03 8.34
N SER A 126 -6.77 -5.01 7.01
CA SER A 126 -6.42 -6.20 6.22
C SER A 126 -4.98 -6.65 6.47
N ALA A 127 -4.72 -7.95 6.39
CA ALA A 127 -3.39 -8.53 6.55
C ALA A 127 -2.35 -7.91 5.59
N SER A 128 -2.78 -7.48 4.38
CA SER A 128 -1.93 -6.76 3.43
C SER A 128 -1.50 -5.39 3.95
N VAL A 129 -2.40 -4.62 4.56
CA VAL A 129 -2.08 -3.32 5.17
C VAL A 129 -1.15 -3.52 6.36
N TYR A 130 -1.47 -4.46 7.25
CA TYR A 130 -0.63 -4.79 8.40
C TYR A 130 0.80 -5.14 7.97
N LYS A 131 0.94 -6.08 7.03
CA LYS A 131 2.24 -6.47 6.47
C LYS A 131 3.00 -5.28 5.87
N SER A 132 2.31 -4.40 5.14
CA SER A 132 2.93 -3.22 4.54
C SER A 132 3.45 -2.25 5.60
N VAL A 133 2.70 -2.01 6.68
CA VAL A 133 3.11 -1.13 7.78
C VAL A 133 4.31 -1.72 8.51
N VAL A 134 4.34 -3.03 8.79
CA VAL A 134 5.50 -3.71 9.38
C VAL A 134 6.74 -3.57 8.50
N ILE A 135 6.61 -3.69 7.17
CA ILE A 135 7.72 -3.48 6.23
C ILE A 135 8.25 -2.04 6.32
N LEU A 136 7.36 -1.05 6.45
CA LEU A 136 7.75 0.35 6.59
C LEU A 136 8.50 0.60 7.90
N TYR A 137 8.02 0.08 9.04
CA TYR A 137 8.77 0.12 10.30
C TYR A 137 10.19 -0.44 10.13
N LYS A 138 10.30 -1.66 9.59
CA LYS A 138 11.61 -2.28 9.35
C LYS A 138 12.51 -1.44 8.46
N SER A 139 11.98 -0.85 7.40
CA SER A 139 12.76 -0.05 6.45
C SER A 139 13.25 1.25 7.07
N ILE A 140 12.39 1.96 7.83
CA ILE A 140 12.71 3.23 8.49
C ILE A 140 13.77 3.00 9.58
N PHE A 141 13.56 2.05 10.49
CA PHE A 141 14.49 1.80 11.59
C PHE A 141 15.81 1.17 11.13
N ARG A 142 15.80 0.38 10.05
CA ARG A 142 17.04 -0.07 9.41
C ARG A 142 17.83 1.11 8.85
N ALA A 143 17.20 2.00 8.11
CA ALA A 143 17.85 3.20 7.58
C ALA A 143 18.38 4.11 8.69
N ALA A 144 17.65 4.25 9.81
CA ALA A 144 18.10 5.00 10.98
C ALA A 144 19.37 4.39 11.61
N LYS A 145 19.43 3.07 11.71
CA LYS A 145 20.60 2.34 12.20
C LYS A 145 21.82 2.52 11.26
N GLU A 146 21.62 2.35 9.95
CA GLU A 146 22.66 2.53 8.94
C GLU A 146 23.20 3.97 8.92
N SER A 147 22.33 4.95 9.17
CA SER A 147 22.68 6.37 9.28
C SER A 147 23.22 6.77 10.66
N LYS A 148 23.40 5.84 11.58
CA LYS A 148 23.88 6.08 12.96
C LYS A 148 23.01 7.08 13.74
N ILE A 149 21.71 7.10 13.48
CA ILE A 149 20.71 7.87 14.23
C ILE A 149 20.28 7.12 15.48
N ILE A 150 20.35 5.80 15.45
CA ILE A 150 20.10 4.89 16.57
C ILE A 150 21.23 3.85 16.66
N ASP A 151 21.52 3.39 17.86
CA ASP A 151 22.54 2.36 18.08
C ASP A 151 21.99 0.96 17.88
N ASN A 152 20.74 0.73 18.27
CA ASN A 152 20.07 -0.55 18.14
C ASN A 152 18.81 -0.42 17.30
N ASN A 153 18.55 -1.43 16.45
CA ASN A 153 17.34 -1.47 15.65
C ASN A 153 16.26 -2.28 16.39
N PRO A 154 15.17 -1.65 16.89
CA PRO A 154 14.12 -2.34 17.65
C PRO A 154 13.29 -3.29 16.77
N THR A 155 13.38 -3.20 15.44
CA THR A 155 12.54 -4.00 14.53
C THR A 155 13.14 -5.33 14.10
N ILE A 156 14.29 -5.74 14.65
CA ILE A 156 14.99 -6.98 14.24
C ILE A 156 14.05 -8.20 14.40
N TYR A 157 13.38 -8.30 15.54
CA TYR A 157 12.46 -9.40 15.86
C TYR A 157 11.00 -9.13 15.49
N LEU A 158 10.70 -7.96 14.91
CA LEU A 158 9.34 -7.63 14.47
C LEU A 158 8.91 -8.58 13.34
N THR A 159 7.73 -9.17 13.46
CA THR A 159 7.15 -10.05 12.45
C THR A 159 5.78 -9.57 12.00
N ALA A 160 5.45 -9.79 10.72
CA ALA A 160 4.11 -9.55 10.19
C ALA A 160 3.23 -10.83 10.23
N LYS A 161 3.78 -11.96 10.72
CA LYS A 161 3.06 -13.23 10.74
C LYS A 161 1.91 -13.17 11.75
N GLY A 162 0.71 -13.54 11.30
CA GLY A 162 -0.48 -13.59 12.14
C GLY A 162 -1.17 -12.25 12.40
N GLY A 163 -0.66 -11.12 11.85
CA GLY A 163 -1.28 -9.82 12.03
C GLY A 163 -2.22 -9.42 10.89
N GLY A 164 -3.26 -8.66 11.23
CA GLY A 164 -4.28 -8.17 10.31
C GLY A 164 -5.36 -9.20 9.96
N VAL A 165 -6.50 -8.69 9.53
CA VAL A 165 -7.64 -9.53 9.13
C VAL A 165 -7.35 -10.20 7.79
N PRO A 166 -7.40 -11.54 7.71
CA PRO A 166 -7.22 -12.25 6.46
C PRO A 166 -8.23 -11.80 5.41
N GLN A 167 -7.77 -11.51 4.21
CA GLN A 167 -8.66 -11.20 3.10
C GLN A 167 -9.12 -12.53 2.48
N LYS A 168 -10.44 -12.65 2.24
CA LYS A 168 -10.97 -13.78 1.47
C LYS A 168 -10.44 -13.67 0.04
N ASP A 169 -9.86 -14.76 -0.45
CA ASP A 169 -9.47 -14.85 -1.85
C ASP A 169 -10.72 -14.74 -2.72
N LYS A 170 -10.67 -13.83 -3.70
CA LYS A 170 -11.74 -13.72 -4.69
C LYS A 170 -11.49 -14.81 -5.73
N ALA A 171 -12.35 -15.83 -5.72
CA ALA A 171 -12.31 -16.86 -6.72
C ALA A 171 -12.51 -16.29 -8.13
N ALA A 172 -12.00 -16.99 -9.14
CA ALA A 172 -12.35 -16.74 -10.53
C ALA A 172 -13.87 -16.89 -10.73
N LEU A 173 -14.44 -16.21 -11.71
CA LEU A 173 -15.84 -16.43 -12.08
C LEU A 173 -15.95 -17.82 -12.73
N THR A 174 -17.05 -18.51 -12.46
CA THR A 174 -17.40 -19.71 -13.22
C THR A 174 -17.83 -19.31 -14.65
N ASP A 175 -17.83 -20.26 -15.59
CA ASP A 175 -18.28 -19.99 -16.96
C ASP A 175 -19.74 -19.51 -16.97
N GLU A 176 -20.60 -20.09 -16.13
CA GLU A 176 -21.98 -19.63 -15.95
C GLU A 176 -22.06 -18.19 -15.43
N GLN A 177 -21.25 -17.84 -14.43
CA GLN A 177 -21.21 -16.47 -13.90
C GLN A 177 -20.69 -15.48 -14.96
N ALA A 178 -19.69 -15.86 -15.73
CA ALA A 178 -19.17 -15.05 -16.83
C ALA A 178 -20.23 -14.82 -17.92
N ALA A 179 -20.94 -15.87 -18.32
CA ALA A 179 -22.03 -15.77 -19.29
C ALA A 179 -23.16 -14.86 -18.79
N ARG A 180 -23.63 -15.07 -17.55
CA ARG A 180 -24.67 -14.23 -16.92
C ARG A 180 -24.24 -12.76 -16.79
N LEU A 181 -22.94 -12.50 -16.49
CA LEU A 181 -22.42 -11.15 -16.45
C LEU A 181 -22.48 -10.50 -17.84
N LEU A 182 -22.02 -11.17 -18.87
CA LEU A 182 -22.01 -10.65 -20.25
C LEU A 182 -23.43 -10.38 -20.75
N ASP A 183 -24.37 -11.31 -20.54
CA ASP A 183 -25.76 -11.12 -20.87
C ASP A 183 -26.38 -9.90 -20.17
N ALA A 184 -26.13 -9.76 -18.88
CA ALA A 184 -26.66 -8.65 -18.07
C ALA A 184 -26.15 -7.26 -18.51
N ILE A 185 -24.99 -7.18 -19.17
CA ILE A 185 -24.35 -5.91 -19.58
C ILE A 185 -24.27 -5.73 -21.09
N GLN A 186 -24.82 -6.64 -21.89
CA GLN A 186 -24.83 -6.54 -23.34
C GLN A 186 -25.44 -5.20 -23.78
N GLY A 187 -24.77 -4.52 -24.73
CA GLY A 187 -25.16 -3.19 -25.20
C GLY A 187 -24.97 -2.05 -24.20
N LEU A 188 -24.35 -2.29 -23.04
CA LEU A 188 -24.08 -1.29 -22.03
C LEU A 188 -22.59 -0.86 -22.05
N PRO A 189 -22.27 0.35 -21.53
CA PRO A 189 -20.92 0.91 -21.58
C PRO A 189 -19.79 0.01 -21.07
N PRO A 190 -19.94 -0.83 -20.03
CA PRO A 190 -18.86 -1.66 -19.54
C PRO A 190 -18.61 -2.92 -20.37
N TYR A 191 -19.43 -3.25 -21.39
CA TYR A 191 -19.37 -4.52 -22.12
C TYR A 191 -17.98 -4.78 -22.70
N VAL A 192 -17.43 -3.85 -23.49
CA VAL A 192 -16.10 -3.99 -24.12
C VAL A 192 -14.99 -4.11 -23.06
N PHE A 193 -15.09 -3.34 -21.98
CA PHE A 193 -14.15 -3.43 -20.88
C PHE A 193 -14.14 -4.83 -20.25
N VAL A 194 -15.32 -5.42 -20.02
CA VAL A 194 -15.46 -6.77 -19.46
C VAL A 194 -14.96 -7.83 -20.43
N MET A 195 -15.28 -7.70 -21.71
CA MET A 195 -14.77 -8.60 -22.77
C MET A 195 -13.24 -8.62 -22.82
N LEU A 196 -12.58 -7.45 -22.78
CA LEU A 196 -11.12 -7.36 -22.70
C LEU A 196 -10.53 -7.98 -21.42
N GLY A 197 -11.22 -7.83 -20.29
CA GLY A 197 -10.81 -8.44 -19.03
C GLY A 197 -10.92 -9.97 -19.04
N LEU A 198 -12.02 -10.52 -19.56
CA LEU A 198 -12.32 -11.96 -19.57
C LEU A 198 -11.56 -12.72 -20.66
N TYR A 199 -11.37 -12.14 -21.84
CA TYR A 199 -10.87 -12.86 -23.03
C TYR A 199 -9.46 -12.45 -23.47
N ALA A 200 -8.92 -11.31 -22.98
CA ALA A 200 -7.53 -10.92 -23.17
C ALA A 200 -6.77 -10.79 -21.84
N GLY A 201 -7.43 -10.95 -20.71
CA GLY A 201 -6.81 -10.91 -19.40
C GLY A 201 -6.08 -9.61 -19.07
N LEU A 202 -6.50 -8.50 -19.65
CA LEU A 202 -5.89 -7.19 -19.42
C LEU A 202 -6.13 -6.69 -18.00
N ARG A 203 -5.15 -5.96 -17.45
CA ARG A 203 -5.36 -5.22 -16.22
C ARG A 203 -6.25 -4.00 -16.48
N ARG A 204 -6.95 -3.51 -15.46
CA ARG A 204 -7.76 -2.29 -15.56
C ARG A 204 -7.00 -1.14 -16.21
N GLU A 205 -5.78 -0.91 -15.77
CA GLU A 205 -4.92 0.17 -16.24
C GLU A 205 -4.49 -0.02 -17.70
N GLU A 206 -4.35 -1.26 -18.14
CA GLU A 206 -4.03 -1.63 -19.52
C GLU A 206 -5.25 -1.42 -20.43
N ILE A 207 -6.46 -1.79 -19.98
CA ILE A 207 -7.71 -1.58 -20.73
C ILE A 207 -7.99 -0.09 -20.92
N LEU A 208 -7.86 0.71 -19.86
CA LEU A 208 -8.14 2.15 -19.91
C LEU A 208 -7.11 2.95 -20.73
N ALA A 209 -5.94 2.37 -21.00
CA ALA A 209 -4.90 2.95 -21.84
C ALA A 209 -4.87 2.37 -23.26
N LEU A 210 -5.73 1.39 -23.58
CA LEU A 210 -5.70 0.70 -24.86
C LEU A 210 -6.17 1.61 -25.98
N LYS A 211 -5.30 1.82 -26.97
CA LYS A 211 -5.61 2.55 -28.20
C LYS A 211 -5.78 1.60 -29.36
N TRP A 212 -6.52 2.04 -30.38
CA TRP A 212 -6.75 1.26 -31.62
C TRP A 212 -5.46 1.00 -32.40
N ASP A 213 -4.41 1.81 -32.23
CA ASP A 213 -3.08 1.60 -32.84
C ASP A 213 -2.36 0.33 -32.34
N SER A 214 -2.87 -0.23 -31.25
CA SER A 214 -2.34 -1.42 -30.58
C SER A 214 -3.26 -2.64 -30.75
N VAL A 215 -4.30 -2.55 -31.60
CA VAL A 215 -5.27 -3.62 -31.86
C VAL A 215 -5.27 -3.96 -33.36
N TYR A 216 -4.87 -5.16 -33.66
CA TYR A 216 -4.68 -5.67 -35.05
C TYR A 216 -5.78 -6.68 -35.38
N LEU A 217 -6.83 -6.23 -36.08
CA LEU A 217 -8.03 -7.02 -36.37
C LEU A 217 -8.03 -7.58 -37.80
N ASP A 218 -7.33 -6.92 -38.74
CA ASP A 218 -7.34 -7.23 -40.15
C ASP A 218 -6.12 -8.09 -40.56
N VAL A 219 -5.87 -9.13 -39.74
CA VAL A 219 -4.78 -10.10 -39.90
C VAL A 219 -5.32 -11.51 -39.72
N ASP A 220 -4.64 -12.55 -40.24
CA ASP A 220 -5.08 -13.96 -40.13
C ASP A 220 -5.31 -14.41 -38.67
N CYS A 221 -4.45 -13.97 -37.77
CA CYS A 221 -4.57 -14.22 -36.32
C CYS A 221 -4.70 -12.88 -35.60
N PRO A 222 -5.90 -12.35 -35.36
CA PRO A 222 -6.09 -11.10 -34.64
C PRO A 222 -5.41 -11.07 -33.25
N TYR A 223 -4.76 -9.98 -32.95
CA TYR A 223 -4.08 -9.81 -31.67
C TYR A 223 -4.08 -8.35 -31.20
N LEU A 224 -3.79 -8.13 -29.94
CA LEU A 224 -3.49 -6.81 -29.41
C LEU A 224 -2.12 -6.79 -28.73
N THR A 225 -1.53 -5.61 -28.66
CA THR A 225 -0.24 -5.39 -27.98
C THR A 225 -0.44 -4.49 -26.77
N VAL A 226 -0.02 -4.94 -25.59
CA VAL A 226 -0.01 -4.12 -24.40
C VAL A 226 1.24 -3.25 -24.39
N ARG A 227 1.07 -1.94 -24.52
CA ARG A 227 2.18 -0.96 -24.61
C ARG A 227 2.07 0.13 -23.56
N ARG A 228 0.86 0.44 -23.10
CA ARG A 228 0.56 1.61 -22.27
C ARG A 228 -0.15 1.21 -20.98
N ALA A 229 -0.05 2.07 -20.00
CA ALA A 229 -0.82 1.94 -18.77
C ALA A 229 -1.47 3.27 -18.40
N TRP A 230 -2.74 3.21 -18.00
CA TRP A 230 -3.48 4.33 -17.47
C TRP A 230 -3.10 4.57 -16.00
N HIS A 231 -2.94 5.83 -15.65
CA HIS A 231 -2.76 6.30 -14.29
C HIS A 231 -3.65 7.51 -14.02
N THR A 232 -3.80 7.92 -12.79
CA THR A 232 -4.57 9.12 -12.44
C THR A 232 -3.77 10.01 -11.50
N GLU A 233 -3.71 11.27 -11.86
CA GLU A 233 -3.13 12.33 -11.03
C GLU A 233 -4.21 13.40 -10.81
N ASN A 234 -4.57 13.64 -9.54
CA ASN A 234 -5.62 14.60 -9.18
C ASN A 234 -6.95 14.36 -9.96
N ASN A 235 -7.35 13.11 -10.10
CA ASN A 235 -8.51 12.63 -10.87
C ASN A 235 -8.40 12.88 -12.40
N ARG A 236 -7.27 13.33 -12.92
CA ARG A 236 -7.02 13.45 -14.36
C ARG A 236 -6.36 12.17 -14.86
N PRO A 237 -6.78 11.63 -16.01
CA PRO A 237 -6.12 10.47 -16.61
C PRO A 237 -4.74 10.87 -17.14
N VAL A 238 -3.76 10.02 -16.89
CA VAL A 238 -2.40 10.12 -17.43
C VAL A 238 -2.08 8.78 -18.09
N ILE A 239 -1.71 8.81 -19.34
CA ILE A 239 -1.31 7.61 -20.09
C ILE A 239 0.22 7.53 -20.07
N LEU A 240 0.73 6.44 -19.52
CA LEU A 240 2.15 6.15 -19.47
C LEU A 240 2.51 5.22 -20.62
N ASP A 241 3.42 5.65 -21.50
CA ASP A 241 3.95 4.85 -22.58
C ASP A 241 5.00 3.82 -22.10
N GLU A 242 5.49 3.97 -20.87
CA GLU A 242 6.39 3.03 -20.23
C GLU A 242 5.66 2.12 -19.25
N LEU A 243 5.75 0.83 -19.49
CA LEU A 243 5.23 -0.19 -18.58
C LEU A 243 6.24 -0.48 -17.45
N LYS A 244 5.72 -1.01 -16.34
CA LYS A 244 6.52 -1.26 -15.13
C LYS A 244 7.71 -2.22 -15.35
N THR A 245 7.57 -3.15 -16.29
CA THR A 245 8.58 -4.18 -16.61
C THR A 245 8.58 -4.48 -18.10
N LYS A 246 9.70 -4.94 -18.64
CA LYS A 246 9.79 -5.43 -20.05
C LYS A 246 8.77 -6.55 -20.34
N ALA A 247 8.55 -7.45 -19.38
CA ALA A 247 7.56 -8.53 -19.50
C ALA A 247 6.09 -8.05 -19.54
N ALA A 248 5.83 -6.78 -19.23
CA ALA A 248 4.50 -6.21 -19.38
C ALA A 248 4.16 -5.88 -20.84
N HIS A 249 5.17 -5.64 -21.69
CA HIS A 249 5.00 -5.58 -23.15
C HIS A 249 4.76 -6.99 -23.68
N ARG A 250 3.58 -7.21 -24.23
CA ARG A 250 3.20 -8.54 -24.72
C ARG A 250 2.14 -8.44 -25.80
N ASN A 251 2.16 -9.39 -26.72
CA ASN A 251 1.09 -9.61 -27.67
C ASN A 251 0.11 -10.64 -27.09
N ILE A 252 -1.17 -10.40 -27.26
CA ILE A 252 -2.23 -11.29 -26.79
C ILE A 252 -3.11 -11.63 -27.99
N PRO A 253 -3.17 -12.91 -28.41
CA PRO A 253 -4.08 -13.34 -29.46
C PRO A 253 -5.53 -13.14 -29.01
N LEU A 254 -6.40 -12.77 -29.93
CA LEU A 254 -7.80 -12.49 -29.68
C LEU A 254 -8.65 -13.68 -30.12
N PRO A 255 -9.48 -14.25 -29.23
CA PRO A 255 -10.50 -15.20 -29.64
C PRO A 255 -11.54 -14.49 -30.52
N VAL A 256 -12.20 -15.26 -31.40
CA VAL A 256 -13.15 -14.75 -32.41
C VAL A 256 -14.20 -13.83 -31.79
N CYS A 257 -14.81 -14.23 -30.70
CA CYS A 257 -15.84 -13.44 -30.01
C CYS A 257 -15.35 -12.05 -29.52
N LEU A 258 -14.09 -11.94 -29.10
CA LEU A 258 -13.51 -10.65 -28.72
C LEU A 258 -13.10 -9.84 -29.96
N ALA A 259 -12.57 -10.48 -31.00
CA ALA A 259 -12.21 -9.81 -32.23
C ALA A 259 -13.45 -9.18 -32.92
N ASP A 260 -14.57 -9.90 -32.97
CA ASP A 260 -15.84 -9.39 -33.53
C ASP A 260 -16.42 -8.24 -32.68
N CYS A 261 -16.42 -8.37 -31.34
CA CYS A 261 -16.79 -7.28 -30.45
C CYS A 261 -15.94 -6.03 -30.68
N LEU A 262 -14.63 -6.17 -30.88
CA LEU A 262 -13.74 -5.04 -31.12
C LEU A 262 -13.92 -4.43 -32.51
N LYS A 263 -14.24 -5.22 -33.55
CA LYS A 263 -14.59 -4.73 -34.89
C LYS A 263 -15.85 -3.87 -34.84
N GLU A 264 -16.90 -4.35 -34.20
CA GLU A 264 -18.15 -3.61 -34.01
C GLU A 264 -17.91 -2.31 -33.22
N THR A 265 -17.14 -2.39 -32.13
CA THR A 265 -16.81 -1.23 -31.32
C THR A 265 -16.02 -0.19 -32.11
N LYS A 266 -15.05 -0.63 -32.94
CA LYS A 266 -14.22 0.26 -33.78
C LYS A 266 -15.05 0.98 -34.82
N ALA A 267 -16.00 0.27 -35.46
CA ALA A 267 -16.90 0.86 -36.46
C ALA A 267 -17.77 1.98 -35.90
N ASN A 268 -18.09 1.93 -34.62
CA ASN A 268 -18.94 2.91 -33.88
C ASN A 268 -18.13 3.95 -33.07
N SER A 269 -16.78 3.87 -33.08
CA SER A 269 -15.93 4.76 -32.28
C SER A 269 -15.24 5.81 -33.14
N GLN A 270 -15.23 7.07 -32.64
CA GLN A 270 -14.41 8.15 -33.21
C GLN A 270 -13.18 8.46 -32.35
N SER A 271 -13.01 7.75 -31.22
CA SER A 271 -11.90 7.93 -30.28
C SER A 271 -10.68 7.14 -30.73
N GLU A 272 -9.49 7.61 -30.37
CA GLU A 272 -8.26 6.81 -30.48
C GLU A 272 -8.20 5.68 -29.41
N TYR A 273 -9.00 5.78 -28.33
CA TYR A 273 -9.06 4.81 -27.24
C TYR A 273 -10.20 3.81 -27.47
N VAL A 274 -9.95 2.55 -27.12
CA VAL A 274 -10.98 1.49 -27.18
C VAL A 274 -12.09 1.74 -26.14
N VAL A 275 -11.69 2.24 -24.97
CA VAL A 275 -12.62 2.66 -23.91
C VAL A 275 -12.39 4.13 -23.60
N SER A 276 -13.33 4.98 -24.00
CA SER A 276 -13.22 6.44 -23.89
C SER A 276 -14.43 7.07 -23.22
N ASN A 277 -14.32 8.35 -22.90
CA ASN A 277 -15.46 9.20 -22.53
C ASN A 277 -16.22 9.64 -23.81
N ARG A 278 -17.24 10.48 -23.65
CA ARG A 278 -18.06 10.99 -24.76
C ARG A 278 -17.28 11.92 -25.69
N ASP A 279 -16.24 12.54 -25.20
CA ASP A 279 -15.38 13.49 -25.92
C ASP A 279 -14.24 12.77 -26.66
N GLY A 280 -14.13 11.44 -26.52
CA GLY A 280 -13.10 10.62 -27.13
C GLY A 280 -11.82 10.50 -26.29
N ASP A 281 -11.78 11.11 -25.09
CA ASP A 281 -10.61 11.09 -24.20
C ASP A 281 -10.60 9.87 -23.29
N PRO A 282 -9.44 9.55 -22.67
CA PRO A 282 -9.35 8.48 -21.67
C PRO A 282 -10.19 8.81 -20.43
N LEU A 283 -10.80 7.78 -19.85
CA LEU A 283 -11.65 7.94 -18.68
C LEU A 283 -10.86 8.46 -17.47
N SER A 284 -11.39 9.46 -16.77
CA SER A 284 -10.96 9.79 -15.40
C SER A 284 -11.38 8.68 -14.43
N TYR A 285 -10.79 8.67 -13.23
CA TYR A 285 -11.16 7.68 -12.20
C TYR A 285 -12.64 7.74 -11.81
N THR A 286 -13.20 8.94 -11.74
CA THR A 286 -14.63 9.12 -11.45
C THR A 286 -15.52 8.60 -12.59
N GLN A 287 -15.14 8.82 -13.86
CA GLN A 287 -15.86 8.28 -15.01
C GLN A 287 -15.77 6.76 -15.07
N PHE A 288 -14.60 6.18 -14.79
CA PHE A 288 -14.45 4.73 -14.66
C PHE A 288 -15.37 4.16 -13.55
N LYS A 289 -15.43 4.80 -12.38
CA LYS A 289 -16.37 4.38 -11.32
C LYS A 289 -17.83 4.39 -11.79
N ARG A 290 -18.23 5.39 -12.56
CA ARG A 290 -19.59 5.48 -13.14
C ARG A 290 -19.83 4.37 -14.16
N LEU A 291 -18.85 4.08 -15.02
CA LEU A 291 -18.92 2.96 -15.95
C LEU A 291 -19.07 1.64 -15.18
N TRP A 292 -18.26 1.43 -14.14
CA TRP A 292 -18.34 0.22 -13.33
C TRP A 292 -19.65 0.09 -12.53
N GLN A 293 -20.34 1.19 -12.25
CA GLN A 293 -21.63 1.18 -11.58
C GLN A 293 -22.70 0.38 -12.36
N TYR A 294 -22.62 0.30 -13.68
CA TYR A 294 -23.54 -0.54 -14.46
C TYR A 294 -23.47 -2.02 -14.04
N ILE A 295 -22.32 -2.50 -13.61
CA ILE A 295 -22.13 -3.86 -13.08
C ILE A 295 -22.51 -3.92 -11.60
N VAL A 296 -22.03 -2.99 -10.78
CA VAL A 296 -22.28 -2.98 -9.33
C VAL A 296 -23.77 -2.79 -9.01
N THR A 297 -24.52 -2.03 -9.83
CA THR A 297 -25.97 -1.89 -9.66
C THR A 297 -26.75 -3.15 -9.95
N ARG A 298 -26.09 -4.16 -10.55
CA ARG A 298 -26.70 -5.47 -10.87
C ARG A 298 -26.41 -6.55 -9.83
N THR A 299 -25.70 -6.23 -8.76
CA THR A 299 -25.47 -7.16 -7.65
C THR A 299 -26.63 -7.14 -6.66
N VAL A 300 -26.90 -8.24 -5.98
CA VAL A 300 -27.98 -8.42 -5.00
C VAL A 300 -27.70 -7.65 -3.69
N LYS A 301 -27.00 -6.55 -3.71
CA LYS A 301 -26.76 -5.75 -2.51
C LYS A 301 -27.86 -4.73 -2.32
N GLU A 302 -28.39 -4.66 -1.12
CA GLU A 302 -29.27 -3.56 -0.72
C GLU A 302 -28.58 -2.22 -1.00
N ARG A 303 -29.34 -1.32 -1.57
CA ARG A 303 -28.91 0.04 -1.82
C ARG A 303 -29.80 0.98 -1.06
N PHE A 304 -29.24 2.08 -0.65
CA PHE A 304 -29.99 3.11 0.01
C PHE A 304 -29.73 4.46 -0.67
N TYR A 305 -30.75 5.29 -0.64
CA TYR A 305 -30.69 6.70 -0.97
C TYR A 305 -31.44 7.49 0.09
N TYR A 306 -31.17 8.78 0.17
CA TYR A 306 -31.86 9.64 1.10
C TYR A 306 -32.81 10.57 0.34
N ARG A 307 -34.00 10.73 0.85
CA ARG A 307 -34.99 11.69 0.38
C ARG A 307 -35.42 12.59 1.54
N TYR A 308 -35.69 13.86 1.27
CA TYR A 308 -36.30 14.74 2.25
C TYR A 308 -37.80 14.58 2.17
N GLU A 309 -38.42 14.17 3.25
CA GLU A 309 -39.86 14.01 3.40
C GLU A 309 -40.27 14.81 4.64
N ASP A 310 -41.21 15.74 4.50
CA ASP A 310 -41.67 16.65 5.57
C ASP A 310 -40.48 17.35 6.32
N GLY A 311 -39.48 17.78 5.55
CA GLY A 311 -38.29 18.45 6.10
C GLY A 311 -37.31 17.56 6.83
N LYS A 312 -37.54 16.24 6.91
CA LYS A 312 -36.65 15.26 7.52
C LYS A 312 -35.96 14.42 6.45
N ARG A 313 -34.70 14.10 6.70
CA ARG A 313 -33.91 13.20 5.83
C ARG A 313 -34.26 11.74 6.12
N VAL A 314 -35.03 11.10 5.23
CA VAL A 314 -35.48 9.71 5.35
C VAL A 314 -34.57 8.82 4.49
N LYS A 315 -34.16 7.66 5.04
CA LYS A 315 -33.39 6.63 4.33
C LYS A 315 -34.35 5.64 3.68
N HIS A 316 -34.24 5.50 2.36
CA HIS A 316 -34.97 4.50 1.59
C HIS A 316 -34.02 3.39 1.15
N THR A 317 -34.45 2.14 1.30
CA THR A 317 -33.68 0.97 0.87
C THR A 317 -34.31 0.39 -0.40
N VAL A 318 -33.47 0.03 -1.36
CA VAL A 318 -33.89 -0.63 -2.61
C VAL A 318 -33.08 -1.90 -2.78
N THR A 319 -33.76 -3.01 -2.96
CA THR A 319 -33.16 -4.27 -3.37
C THR A 319 -33.28 -4.37 -4.89
N PRO A 320 -32.14 -4.42 -5.64
CA PRO A 320 -32.17 -4.57 -7.08
C PRO A 320 -32.77 -5.91 -7.49
N VAL A 321 -33.66 -5.90 -8.45
CA VAL A 321 -34.27 -7.11 -9.03
C VAL A 321 -33.93 -7.17 -10.51
N LEU A 322 -33.61 -8.37 -11.00
CA LEU A 322 -33.24 -8.58 -12.40
C LEU A 322 -34.39 -8.17 -13.33
N GLY A 323 -34.08 -7.32 -14.32
CA GLY A 323 -35.07 -6.81 -15.28
C GLY A 323 -35.93 -5.65 -14.80
N GLU A 324 -35.84 -5.25 -13.53
CA GLU A 324 -36.62 -4.13 -13.00
C GLU A 324 -35.86 -2.79 -13.02
N LYS A 325 -36.59 -1.71 -13.15
CA LYS A 325 -36.05 -0.35 -13.05
C LYS A 325 -36.01 0.12 -11.60
N ALA A 326 -34.90 0.71 -11.19
CA ALA A 326 -34.86 1.40 -9.92
C ALA A 326 -35.76 2.63 -9.93
N ALA A 327 -36.73 2.69 -9.00
CA ALA A 327 -37.73 3.74 -8.93
C ALA A 327 -37.17 5.16 -8.85
N HIS A 328 -35.97 5.33 -8.22
CA HIS A 328 -35.40 6.66 -7.98
C HIS A 328 -34.49 7.20 -9.09
N ASN A 329 -33.99 6.39 -10.01
CA ASN A 329 -33.06 6.83 -11.06
C ASN A 329 -33.46 6.44 -12.49
N GLY A 330 -34.56 5.74 -12.67
CA GLY A 330 -35.09 5.33 -13.98
C GLY A 330 -34.22 4.32 -14.77
N LYS A 331 -33.10 3.87 -14.22
CA LYS A 331 -32.21 2.87 -14.85
C LYS A 331 -32.68 1.46 -14.55
N VAL A 332 -32.54 0.58 -15.54
CA VAL A 332 -32.76 -0.85 -15.32
C VAL A 332 -31.69 -1.41 -14.40
N ILE A 333 -32.09 -2.09 -13.34
CA ILE A 333 -31.20 -2.75 -12.40
C ILE A 333 -31.41 -4.25 -12.53
N TYR A 334 -30.34 -4.96 -12.87
CA TYR A 334 -30.30 -6.41 -12.89
C TYR A 334 -29.58 -6.91 -11.65
N SER A 335 -30.09 -7.96 -11.04
CA SER A 335 -29.46 -8.58 -9.87
C SER A 335 -28.55 -9.70 -10.31
N LEU A 336 -27.26 -9.58 -9.98
CA LEU A 336 -26.31 -10.68 -9.99
C LEU A 336 -26.12 -11.16 -8.54
N ASP A 337 -26.14 -12.44 -8.31
CA ASP A 337 -25.95 -13.08 -6.99
C ASP A 337 -24.47 -13.20 -6.58
N PHE A 338 -23.58 -12.57 -7.33
CA PHE A 338 -22.14 -12.56 -7.09
C PHE A 338 -21.53 -11.18 -7.32
N GLU A 339 -20.39 -10.95 -6.66
CA GLU A 339 -19.60 -9.72 -6.86
C GLU A 339 -18.64 -9.86 -8.03
N VAL A 340 -18.46 -8.77 -8.77
CA VAL A 340 -17.49 -8.68 -9.86
C VAL A 340 -16.55 -7.52 -9.64
N THR A 341 -15.25 -7.74 -9.84
CA THR A 341 -14.22 -6.71 -9.81
C THR A 341 -13.35 -6.78 -11.07
N PRO A 342 -12.75 -5.66 -11.52
CA PRO A 342 -11.87 -5.67 -12.69
C PRO A 342 -10.73 -6.67 -12.61
N HIS A 343 -10.14 -6.84 -11.42
CA HIS A 343 -9.07 -7.80 -11.22
C HIS A 343 -9.53 -9.26 -11.30
N GLN A 344 -10.76 -9.53 -10.90
CA GLN A 344 -11.37 -10.86 -10.98
C GLN A 344 -11.60 -11.31 -12.43
N LEU A 345 -11.91 -10.40 -13.37
CA LEU A 345 -12.01 -10.73 -14.81
C LEU A 345 -10.68 -11.31 -15.32
N ARG A 346 -9.57 -10.64 -15.03
CA ARG A 346 -8.24 -11.14 -15.38
C ARG A 346 -7.91 -12.45 -14.65
N HIS A 347 -8.29 -12.59 -13.39
CA HIS A 347 -8.08 -13.83 -12.65
C HIS A 347 -8.81 -14.99 -13.34
N THR A 348 -10.05 -14.77 -13.78
CA THR A 348 -10.84 -15.75 -14.55
C THR A 348 -10.12 -16.16 -15.84
N TYR A 349 -9.63 -15.18 -16.63
CA TYR A 349 -8.84 -15.46 -17.82
C TYR A 349 -7.63 -16.35 -17.54
N ILE A 350 -6.83 -16.02 -16.52
CA ILE A 350 -5.63 -16.80 -16.17
C ILE A 350 -6.02 -18.21 -15.71
N THR A 351 -7.07 -18.34 -14.91
CA THR A 351 -7.57 -19.64 -14.45
C THR A 351 -8.01 -20.52 -15.62
N ASN A 352 -8.73 -19.95 -16.58
CA ASN A 352 -9.18 -20.66 -17.78
C ASN A 352 -8.00 -21.09 -18.68
N LEU A 353 -6.96 -20.26 -18.82
CA LEU A 353 -5.73 -20.66 -19.51
C LEU A 353 -5.04 -21.86 -18.84
N ILE A 354 -4.93 -21.85 -17.51
CA ILE A 354 -4.33 -22.95 -16.74
C ILE A 354 -5.15 -24.23 -16.95
N HIS A 355 -6.48 -24.15 -16.90
CA HIS A 355 -7.36 -25.29 -17.13
C HIS A 355 -7.27 -25.83 -18.56
N SER A 356 -7.00 -24.96 -19.53
CA SER A 356 -6.78 -25.35 -20.94
C SER A 356 -5.35 -25.85 -21.19
N SER A 357 -4.55 -26.09 -20.15
CA SER A 357 -3.15 -26.53 -20.26
C SER A 357 -2.23 -25.59 -21.03
N VAL A 358 -2.59 -24.31 -21.15
CA VAL A 358 -1.74 -23.25 -21.72
C VAL A 358 -0.91 -22.61 -20.61
N ASP A 359 0.42 -22.51 -20.80
CA ASP A 359 1.29 -21.83 -19.84
C ASP A 359 0.93 -20.33 -19.80
N PRO A 360 0.49 -19.78 -18.65
CA PRO A 360 0.13 -18.36 -18.54
C PRO A 360 1.33 -17.41 -18.67
N LYS A 361 2.55 -17.93 -18.84
CA LYS A 361 3.76 -17.15 -19.08
C LYS A 361 4.10 -17.01 -20.57
N THR A 362 3.47 -17.81 -21.41
CA THR A 362 3.55 -17.65 -22.87
C THR A 362 2.55 -16.60 -23.30
#